data_5743bfccbb17237cc1232ec4a4dc1455
#
_entry.id   5743bfccbb17237cc1232ec4a4dc1455
#
_cell.length_a   1.000
_cell.length_b   1.000
_cell.length_c   1.000
_cell.angle_alpha   90.00
_cell.angle_beta   90.00
_cell.angle_gamma   90.00
#
_symmetry.space_group_name_H-M   'P 1'
#
loop_
_entity.id
_entity.type
_entity.pdbx_description
1 polymer ?
#
loop_
_entity_poly.entity_id
_entity_poly.type
_entity_poly.pdbx_seq_one_letter_code
_entity_poly.pdbx_strand_id
1 'polypeptide(L)'
;MSPIVKSKGERFTLPGKYLLLILSFICILLMVLTYGTNAFDVPVNSVAGVILVPFEKGISRAGEWLRNREDELASVRSLLEENERLRERIAQLTEENTILTQERYELIEMQNLLELSETYYSYNKVGARVIAKDPGNWYDSFIIDKGTDDGLALDMNVIAGGGLIGRITKIGPNWARVTSIISDGVNVSGQVVSSDLTLIVSGDLDLTATRQLRFSQLSDPDGEVLKGAKVVTSNISDKYLPGLLIGYIDTVTNDANNLTRSGTITCASDFDHLETVLVITDMKINDYE
;
A
#
# COMPACT_ATOMS: atom_id res chain seq x y z
N MET A 1 -22.90 41.24 -46.12
CA MET A 1 -23.14 41.47 -47.55
C MET A 1 -21.80 41.41 -48.24
N SER A 2 -21.49 40.31 -48.92
CA SER A 2 -20.36 40.21 -49.86
C SER A 2 -20.74 39.21 -50.94
N PRO A 3 -20.60 39.56 -52.25
CA PRO A 3 -21.14 38.75 -53.30
C PRO A 3 -20.24 37.60 -53.71
N ILE A 4 -20.88 36.48 -53.92
CA ILE A 4 -20.30 35.24 -54.44
C ILE A 4 -20.03 35.46 -55.96
N VAL A 5 -18.76 35.43 -56.35
CA VAL A 5 -18.35 35.35 -57.76
C VAL A 5 -18.43 33.93 -58.25
N LYS A 6 -19.37 33.59 -59.06
CA LYS A 6 -19.60 32.32 -59.73
C LYS A 6 -18.80 32.30 -61.04
N SER A 7 -17.66 31.61 -61.08
CA SER A 7 -16.90 31.40 -62.32
C SER A 7 -17.58 30.31 -63.17
N LYS A 8 -18.01 30.65 -64.31
CA LYS A 8 -18.68 29.84 -65.33
C LYS A 8 -17.60 29.17 -66.18
N GLY A 9 -17.27 27.93 -65.90
CA GLY A 9 -16.38 27.08 -66.71
C GLY A 9 -17.13 26.74 -68.06
N GLU A 10 -16.76 27.32 -69.13
CA GLU A 10 -17.21 26.88 -70.45
C GLU A 10 -16.65 25.53 -70.80
N ARG A 11 -17.51 24.52 -70.80
CA ARG A 11 -17.18 23.20 -71.35
C ARG A 11 -17.22 23.28 -72.87
N PHE A 12 -16.06 23.25 -73.50
CA PHE A 12 -15.92 23.11 -74.91
C PHE A 12 -16.38 21.74 -75.37
N THR A 13 -17.63 21.61 -75.70
CA THR A 13 -18.21 20.34 -76.21
C THR A 13 -18.07 20.36 -77.74
N LEU A 14 -17.00 19.75 -78.27
CA LEU A 14 -16.90 19.43 -79.67
C LEU A 14 -18.00 18.42 -80.05
N PRO A 15 -18.87 18.70 -81.00
CA PRO A 15 -19.89 17.75 -81.42
C PRO A 15 -19.18 16.50 -81.96
N GLY A 16 -19.68 15.28 -81.53
CA GLY A 16 -19.04 13.97 -81.69
C GLY A 16 -18.63 13.70 -83.18
N LYS A 17 -19.28 14.26 -84.17
CA LYS A 17 -18.92 14.16 -85.57
C LYS A 17 -17.56 14.77 -85.93
N TYR A 18 -17.15 15.90 -85.26
CA TYR A 18 -15.81 16.47 -85.48
C TYR A 18 -14.72 15.72 -84.72
N LEU A 19 -15.05 15.11 -83.60
CA LEU A 19 -14.14 14.24 -82.84
C LEU A 19 -13.83 12.95 -83.61
N LEU A 20 -14.84 12.39 -84.28
CA LEU A 20 -14.68 11.25 -85.15
C LEU A 20 -13.85 11.55 -86.44
N LEU A 21 -14.08 12.77 -87.01
CA LEU A 21 -13.29 13.25 -88.13
C LEU A 21 -11.82 13.47 -87.77
N ILE A 22 -11.55 14.08 -86.60
CA ILE A 22 -10.19 14.31 -86.11
C ILE A 22 -9.51 12.97 -85.81
N LEU A 23 -10.21 12.04 -85.18
CA LEU A 23 -9.66 10.68 -84.87
C LEU A 23 -9.35 9.89 -86.19
N SER A 24 -10.29 10.00 -87.20
CA SER A 24 -10.10 9.40 -88.52
C SER A 24 -8.90 10.01 -89.28
N PHE A 25 -8.76 11.37 -89.19
CA PHE A 25 -7.62 12.03 -89.80
C PHE A 25 -6.28 11.68 -89.15
N ILE A 26 -6.24 11.52 -87.78
CA ILE A 26 -5.08 11.06 -87.04
C ILE A 26 -4.72 9.63 -87.43
N CYS A 27 -5.71 8.73 -87.57
CA CYS A 27 -5.46 7.35 -87.98
C CYS A 27 -4.90 7.31 -89.45
N ILE A 28 -5.45 8.10 -90.34
CA ILE A 28 -4.94 8.18 -91.78
C ILE A 28 -3.54 8.81 -91.80
N LEU A 29 -3.28 9.84 -91.02
CA LEU A 29 -1.94 10.43 -90.88
C LEU A 29 -0.92 9.43 -90.33
N LEU A 30 -1.29 8.70 -89.32
CA LEU A 30 -0.46 7.60 -88.75
C LEU A 30 -0.22 6.48 -89.77
N MET A 31 -1.23 6.12 -90.60
CA MET A 31 -1.10 5.14 -91.65
C MET A 31 -0.16 5.59 -92.75
N VAL A 32 -0.25 6.87 -93.20
CA VAL A 32 0.63 7.47 -94.24
C VAL A 32 2.06 7.60 -93.68
N LEU A 33 2.21 7.99 -92.44
CA LEU A 33 3.51 8.05 -91.77
C LEU A 33 4.15 6.69 -91.64
N THR A 34 3.33 5.67 -91.40
CA THR A 34 3.80 4.28 -91.27
C THR A 34 4.19 3.67 -92.64
N TYR A 35 3.48 4.09 -93.75
CA TYR A 35 3.74 3.59 -95.06
C TYR A 35 4.82 4.35 -95.83
N GLY A 36 5.01 5.64 -95.48
CA GLY A 36 5.92 6.57 -96.23
C GLY A 36 7.31 6.71 -95.58
N THR A 37 7.53 6.25 -94.43
CA THR A 37 8.83 6.30 -93.76
C THR A 37 9.18 4.89 -93.21
N ASN A 38 10.32 4.32 -93.63
CA ASN A 38 10.91 3.14 -93.10
C ASN A 38 11.41 3.38 -91.63
N ALA A 39 10.65 4.12 -90.86
CA ALA A 39 11.00 4.50 -89.48
C ALA A 39 10.71 3.40 -88.47
N PHE A 40 10.15 2.27 -88.88
CA PHE A 40 9.83 1.13 -87.98
C PHE A 40 10.82 -0.02 -88.06
N ASP A 41 11.97 0.20 -88.73
CA ASP A 41 13.09 -0.76 -88.63
C ASP A 41 13.96 -0.60 -87.37
N VAL A 42 13.47 0.25 -86.42
CA VAL A 42 14.02 0.21 -85.06
C VAL A 42 13.34 -0.92 -84.33
N PRO A 43 14.08 -1.91 -83.80
CA PRO A 43 13.49 -3.08 -83.14
C PRO A 43 12.58 -2.64 -82.01
N VAL A 44 11.30 -3.02 -82.10
CA VAL A 44 10.23 -2.80 -81.10
C VAL A 44 10.67 -3.16 -79.69
N ASN A 45 11.66 -4.00 -79.54
CA ASN A 45 12.31 -4.38 -78.30
C ASN A 45 13.01 -3.19 -77.58
N SER A 46 13.51 -2.16 -78.30
CA SER A 46 14.21 -1.07 -77.63
C SER A 46 13.24 -0.06 -76.96
N VAL A 47 12.07 0.17 -77.57
CA VAL A 47 11.08 1.11 -77.03
C VAL A 47 10.29 0.47 -75.88
N ALA A 48 9.98 -0.83 -76.02
CA ALA A 48 9.38 -1.58 -74.94
C ALA A 48 10.28 -1.61 -73.69
N GLY A 49 11.60 -1.79 -73.89
CA GLY A 49 12.56 -1.82 -72.77
C GLY A 49 12.73 -0.49 -72.05
N VAL A 50 12.59 0.64 -72.75
CA VAL A 50 12.82 1.97 -72.16
C VAL A 50 11.57 2.49 -71.37
N ILE A 51 10.37 2.07 -71.81
CA ILE A 51 9.10 2.59 -71.18
C ILE A 51 8.49 1.53 -70.24
N LEU A 52 8.47 0.23 -70.59
CA LEU A 52 7.85 -0.79 -69.75
C LEU A 52 8.70 -1.17 -68.50
N VAL A 53 10.02 -1.24 -68.66
CA VAL A 53 10.90 -1.70 -67.57
C VAL A 53 10.90 -0.73 -66.38
N PRO A 54 10.95 0.61 -66.55
CA PRO A 54 10.84 1.54 -65.38
C PRO A 54 9.44 1.52 -64.75
N PHE A 55 8.39 1.20 -65.54
CA PHE A 55 7.02 1.13 -64.98
C PHE A 55 6.79 -0.12 -64.13
N GLU A 56 7.30 -1.29 -64.57
CA GLU A 56 7.29 -2.51 -63.75
C GLU A 56 8.11 -2.38 -62.46
N LYS A 57 9.29 -1.76 -62.53
CA LYS A 57 10.12 -1.50 -61.35
C LYS A 57 9.47 -0.47 -60.41
N GLY A 58 8.70 0.49 -60.91
CA GLY A 58 7.95 1.45 -60.15
C GLY A 58 6.79 0.81 -59.35
N ILE A 59 6.04 -0.08 -60.02
CA ILE A 59 4.91 -0.78 -59.37
C ILE A 59 5.42 -1.81 -58.34
N SER A 60 6.51 -2.52 -58.64
CA SER A 60 7.11 -3.47 -57.68
C SER A 60 7.61 -2.77 -56.43
N ARG A 61 8.29 -1.64 -56.55
CA ARG A 61 8.77 -0.83 -55.42
C ARG A 61 7.63 -0.21 -54.60
N ALA A 62 6.56 0.24 -55.25
CA ALA A 62 5.37 0.73 -54.58
C ALA A 62 4.64 -0.39 -53.81
N GLY A 63 4.59 -1.60 -54.37
CA GLY A 63 4.03 -2.78 -53.76
C GLY A 63 4.85 -3.30 -52.55
N GLU A 64 6.18 -3.24 -52.67
CA GLU A 64 7.08 -3.56 -51.55
C GLU A 64 6.99 -2.50 -50.43
N TRP A 65 6.91 -1.23 -50.77
CA TRP A 65 6.75 -0.15 -49.78
C TRP A 65 5.41 -0.26 -49.04
N LEU A 66 4.32 -0.59 -49.74
CA LEU A 66 2.99 -0.78 -49.14
C LEU A 66 3.00 -2.03 -48.18
N ARG A 67 3.58 -3.14 -48.63
CA ARG A 67 3.71 -4.33 -47.76
C ARG A 67 4.55 -4.08 -46.52
N ASN A 68 5.69 -3.44 -46.67
CA ASN A 68 6.53 -3.08 -45.54
C ASN A 68 5.80 -2.13 -44.54
N ARG A 69 4.93 -1.25 -45.05
CA ARG A 69 4.09 -0.40 -44.18
C ARG A 69 2.98 -1.18 -43.49
N GLU A 70 2.36 -2.15 -44.13
CA GLU A 70 1.37 -3.03 -43.50
C GLU A 70 2.01 -3.89 -42.41
N ASP A 71 3.16 -4.47 -42.68
CA ASP A 71 3.91 -5.28 -41.72
C ASP A 71 4.39 -4.43 -40.52
N GLU A 72 4.84 -3.21 -40.78
CA GLU A 72 5.23 -2.27 -39.73
C GLU A 72 4.03 -1.86 -38.84
N LEU A 73 2.87 -1.59 -39.45
CA LEU A 73 1.64 -1.26 -38.72
C LEU A 73 1.08 -2.47 -37.96
N ALA A 74 1.16 -3.68 -38.53
CA ALA A 74 0.77 -4.90 -37.85
C ALA A 74 1.67 -5.17 -36.64
N SER A 75 2.98 -4.99 -36.80
CA SER A 75 3.96 -5.09 -35.72
C SER A 75 3.69 -4.07 -34.59
N VAL A 76 3.43 -2.80 -34.94
CA VAL A 76 3.09 -1.77 -33.94
C VAL A 76 1.79 -2.13 -33.19
N ARG A 77 0.76 -2.63 -33.88
CA ARG A 77 -0.48 -3.06 -33.23
C ARG A 77 -0.24 -4.23 -32.29
N SER A 78 0.49 -5.25 -32.70
CA SER A 78 0.80 -6.39 -31.83
C SER A 78 1.61 -5.98 -30.60
N LEU A 79 2.54 -5.04 -30.74
CA LEU A 79 3.30 -4.50 -29.62
C LEU A 79 2.42 -3.66 -28.68
N LEU A 80 1.45 -2.93 -29.18
CA LEU A 80 0.48 -2.19 -28.36
C LEU A 80 -0.42 -3.15 -27.57
N GLU A 81 -0.97 -4.18 -28.24
CA GLU A 81 -1.78 -5.21 -27.60
C GLU A 81 -0.98 -5.97 -26.53
N GLU A 82 0.28 -6.31 -26.83
CA GLU A 82 1.16 -6.93 -25.85
C GLU A 82 1.46 -6.01 -24.65
N ASN A 83 1.68 -4.72 -24.92
CA ASN A 83 1.90 -3.72 -23.85
C ASN A 83 0.68 -3.56 -22.95
N GLU A 84 -0.54 -3.53 -23.52
CA GLU A 84 -1.78 -3.50 -22.75
C GLU A 84 -1.92 -4.78 -21.92
N ARG A 85 -1.73 -5.95 -22.51
CA ARG A 85 -1.78 -7.22 -21.79
C ARG A 85 -0.75 -7.33 -20.66
N LEU A 86 0.48 -6.83 -20.90
CA LEU A 86 1.51 -6.78 -19.88
C LEU A 86 1.14 -5.82 -18.74
N ARG A 87 0.54 -4.67 -19.06
CA ARG A 87 0.05 -3.72 -18.04
C ARG A 87 -1.07 -4.32 -17.20
N GLU A 88 -2.03 -5.00 -17.82
CA GLU A 88 -3.09 -5.71 -17.10
C GLU A 88 -2.50 -6.80 -16.20
N ARG A 89 -1.51 -7.55 -16.71
CA ARG A 89 -0.84 -8.59 -15.90
C ARG A 89 -0.06 -8.01 -14.74
N ILE A 90 0.63 -6.88 -14.93
CA ILE A 90 1.30 -6.15 -13.84
C ILE A 90 0.28 -5.69 -12.80
N ALA A 91 -0.86 -5.13 -13.22
CA ALA A 91 -1.91 -4.69 -12.30
C ALA A 91 -2.45 -5.87 -11.47
N GLN A 92 -2.75 -6.99 -12.10
CA GLN A 92 -3.20 -8.22 -11.42
C GLN A 92 -2.16 -8.74 -10.42
N LEU A 93 -0.89 -8.86 -10.85
CA LEU A 93 0.19 -9.32 -9.97
C LEU A 93 0.45 -8.35 -8.81
N THR A 94 0.26 -7.05 -9.03
CA THR A 94 0.39 -6.04 -7.96
C THR A 94 -0.74 -6.19 -6.95
N GLU A 95 -1.98 -6.42 -7.40
CA GLU A 95 -3.13 -6.67 -6.54
C GLU A 95 -2.95 -7.97 -5.75
N GLU A 96 -2.60 -9.08 -6.42
CA GLU A 96 -2.31 -10.37 -5.76
C GLU A 96 -1.18 -10.24 -4.73
N ASN A 97 -0.11 -9.51 -5.04
CA ASN A 97 1.00 -9.28 -4.11
C ASN A 97 0.57 -8.46 -2.90
N THR A 98 -0.31 -7.47 -3.11
CA THR A 98 -0.86 -6.66 -2.00
C THR A 98 -1.69 -7.51 -1.06
N ILE A 99 -2.59 -8.35 -1.60
CA ILE A 99 -3.41 -9.28 -0.82
C ILE A 99 -2.54 -10.27 -0.03
N LEU A 100 -1.59 -10.93 -0.71
CA LEU A 100 -0.68 -11.88 -0.07
C LEU A 100 0.18 -11.23 1.02
N THR A 101 0.57 -9.98 0.83
CA THR A 101 1.32 -9.22 1.82
C THR A 101 0.45 -8.94 3.05
N GLN A 102 -0.80 -8.56 2.85
CA GLN A 102 -1.75 -8.33 3.95
C GLN A 102 -2.04 -9.62 4.71
N GLU A 103 -2.34 -10.73 4.01
CA GLU A 103 -2.55 -12.04 4.64
C GLU A 103 -1.34 -12.50 5.46
N ARG A 104 -0.13 -12.23 4.96
CA ARG A 104 1.10 -12.53 5.69
C ARG A 104 1.22 -11.72 6.99
N TYR A 105 0.86 -10.44 6.96
CA TYR A 105 0.84 -9.62 8.18
C TYR A 105 -0.19 -10.14 9.19
N GLU A 106 -1.39 -10.48 8.75
CA GLU A 106 -2.42 -11.08 9.62
C GLU A 106 -1.94 -12.39 10.27
N LEU A 107 -1.27 -13.26 9.51
CA LEU A 107 -0.69 -14.50 10.04
C LEU A 107 0.38 -14.23 11.11
N ILE A 108 1.28 -13.28 10.88
CA ILE A 108 2.32 -12.90 11.84
C ILE A 108 1.66 -12.35 13.11
N GLU A 109 0.64 -11.53 12.99
CA GLU A 109 -0.08 -10.97 14.12
C GLU A 109 -0.78 -12.07 14.94
N MET A 110 -1.45 -13.02 14.26
CA MET A 110 -2.07 -14.17 14.94
C MET A 110 -1.03 -15.04 15.68
N GLN A 111 0.15 -15.26 15.08
CA GLN A 111 1.23 -16.00 15.74
C GLN A 111 1.73 -15.27 16.98
N ASN A 112 1.93 -13.96 16.91
CA ASN A 112 2.34 -13.14 18.05
C ASN A 112 1.30 -13.16 19.19
N LEU A 113 0.01 -13.11 18.85
CA LEU A 113 -1.06 -13.23 19.82
C LEU A 113 -1.11 -14.61 20.48
N LEU A 114 -0.87 -15.68 19.72
CA LEU A 114 -0.81 -17.03 20.24
C LEU A 114 0.35 -17.18 21.22
N GLU A 115 1.55 -16.72 20.86
CA GLU A 115 2.73 -16.72 21.72
C GLU A 115 2.49 -15.91 22.99
N LEU A 116 1.87 -14.73 22.87
CA LEU A 116 1.48 -13.92 24.03
C LEU A 116 0.47 -14.65 24.91
N SER A 117 -0.49 -15.35 24.31
CA SER A 117 -1.47 -16.14 25.04
C SER A 117 -0.82 -17.32 25.80
N GLU A 118 0.20 -17.95 25.22
CA GLU A 118 0.96 -19.00 25.87
C GLU A 118 1.83 -18.47 27.04
N THR A 119 2.42 -17.28 26.85
CA THR A 119 3.22 -16.61 27.90
C THR A 119 2.41 -16.36 29.17
N TYR A 120 1.13 -16.01 29.02
CA TYR A 120 0.21 -15.74 30.12
C TYR A 120 -0.85 -16.86 30.27
N TYR A 121 -0.44 -18.13 30.17
CA TYR A 121 -1.35 -19.30 30.18
C TYR A 121 -2.25 -19.39 31.41
N SER A 122 -1.83 -18.83 32.55
CA SER A 122 -2.57 -18.83 33.81
C SER A 122 -3.81 -17.94 33.83
N TYR A 123 -3.95 -17.04 32.84
CA TYR A 123 -5.08 -16.12 32.74
C TYR A 123 -6.01 -16.50 31.60
N ASN A 124 -7.32 -16.39 31.83
CA ASN A 124 -8.31 -16.46 30.75
C ASN A 124 -8.28 -15.19 29.91
N LYS A 125 -8.40 -15.33 28.60
CA LYS A 125 -8.25 -14.20 27.67
C LYS A 125 -9.28 -14.26 26.55
N VAL A 126 -9.69 -13.06 26.08
CA VAL A 126 -10.55 -12.85 24.91
C VAL A 126 -9.80 -11.96 23.93
N GLY A 127 -9.70 -12.40 22.68
CA GLY A 127 -9.15 -11.59 21.60
C GLY A 127 -10.12 -10.48 21.20
N ALA A 128 -9.62 -9.27 20.99
CA ALA A 128 -10.41 -8.13 20.54
C ALA A 128 -9.62 -7.31 19.51
N ARG A 129 -10.31 -6.70 18.57
CA ARG A 129 -9.72 -5.82 17.55
C ARG A 129 -9.86 -4.37 17.96
N VAL A 130 -8.85 -3.58 17.72
CA VAL A 130 -8.89 -2.12 17.88
C VAL A 130 -9.68 -1.51 16.72
N ILE A 131 -10.81 -0.85 17.02
CA ILE A 131 -11.70 -0.27 16.01
C ILE A 131 -11.64 1.26 15.93
N ALA A 132 -11.09 1.92 16.95
CA ALA A 132 -10.88 3.36 16.94
C ALA A 132 -9.75 3.75 17.90
N LYS A 133 -8.98 4.75 17.52
CA LYS A 133 -7.99 5.44 18.34
C LYS A 133 -8.38 6.91 18.45
N ASP A 134 -8.02 7.58 19.55
CA ASP A 134 -8.31 8.99 19.71
C ASP A 134 -7.45 9.83 18.74
N PRO A 135 -8.03 10.63 17.84
CA PRO A 135 -7.27 11.40 16.85
C PRO A 135 -6.33 12.46 17.43
N GLY A 136 -6.61 12.91 18.66
CA GLY A 136 -5.82 13.96 19.33
C GLY A 136 -4.67 13.43 20.17
N ASN A 137 -4.80 12.21 20.67
CA ASN A 137 -3.77 11.55 21.50
C ASN A 137 -3.86 10.04 21.33
N TRP A 138 -3.21 9.52 20.32
CA TRP A 138 -3.24 8.11 19.88
C TRP A 138 -2.84 7.11 20.95
N TYR A 139 -2.11 7.59 21.94
CA TYR A 139 -1.52 6.78 22.99
C TYR A 139 -2.39 6.71 24.25
N ASP A 140 -3.32 7.65 24.39
CA ASP A 140 -4.08 7.82 25.62
C ASP A 140 -5.16 6.76 25.79
N SER A 141 -5.98 6.58 24.78
CA SER A 141 -7.03 5.57 24.79
C SER A 141 -7.44 5.08 23.42
N PHE A 142 -7.94 3.87 23.36
CA PHE A 142 -8.50 3.26 22.13
C PHE A 142 -9.76 2.47 22.45
N ILE A 143 -10.52 2.13 21.40
CA ILE A 143 -11.77 1.38 21.49
C ILE A 143 -11.58 0.02 20.82
N ILE A 144 -12.07 -1.03 21.47
CA ILE A 144 -12.08 -2.40 20.98
C ILE A 144 -13.51 -2.87 20.64
N ASP A 145 -13.63 -3.86 19.75
CA ASP A 145 -14.87 -4.44 19.23
C ASP A 145 -15.54 -5.48 20.14
N LYS A 146 -15.17 -5.51 21.42
CA LYS A 146 -15.66 -6.41 22.44
C LYS A 146 -16.20 -5.65 23.64
N GLY A 147 -17.29 -6.16 24.23
CA GLY A 147 -17.99 -5.50 25.32
C GLY A 147 -18.57 -6.46 26.36
N THR A 148 -19.61 -6.01 27.05
CA THR A 148 -20.28 -6.84 28.08
C THR A 148 -20.90 -8.11 27.53
N ASP A 149 -21.36 -8.08 26.26
CA ASP A 149 -21.96 -9.25 25.61
C ASP A 149 -20.91 -10.36 25.33
N ASP A 150 -19.61 -10.00 25.32
CA ASP A 150 -18.48 -10.89 25.18
C ASP A 150 -17.87 -11.32 26.55
N GLY A 151 -18.50 -10.92 27.65
CA GLY A 151 -18.06 -11.24 29.02
C GLY A 151 -16.97 -10.29 29.56
N LEU A 152 -16.78 -9.14 28.93
CA LEU A 152 -15.83 -8.15 29.44
C LEU A 152 -16.46 -7.30 30.55
N ALA A 153 -15.60 -6.77 31.43
CA ALA A 153 -15.96 -5.90 32.53
C ALA A 153 -14.97 -4.73 32.69
N LEU A 154 -15.34 -3.74 33.49
CA LEU A 154 -14.43 -2.66 33.89
C LEU A 154 -13.21 -3.18 34.62
N ASP A 155 -12.11 -2.49 34.51
CA ASP A 155 -10.80 -2.82 35.13
C ASP A 155 -10.11 -4.09 34.62
N MET A 156 -10.70 -4.81 33.67
CA MET A 156 -9.99 -5.92 32.99
C MET A 156 -8.74 -5.40 32.30
N ASN A 157 -7.66 -6.17 32.39
CA ASN A 157 -6.36 -5.79 31.86
C ASN A 157 -6.24 -6.17 30.39
N VAL A 158 -5.56 -5.35 29.62
CA VAL A 158 -5.37 -5.52 28.18
C VAL A 158 -3.88 -5.65 27.89
N ILE A 159 -3.50 -6.70 27.16
CA ILE A 159 -2.14 -7.01 26.76
C ILE A 159 -2.02 -7.10 25.24
N ALA A 160 -0.89 -6.68 24.71
CA ALA A 160 -0.51 -6.87 23.30
C ALA A 160 1.01 -6.73 23.13
N GLY A 161 1.56 -7.23 22.04
CA GLY A 161 2.97 -7.00 21.68
C GLY A 161 4.00 -7.40 22.72
N GLY A 162 3.66 -8.36 23.60
CA GLY A 162 4.55 -8.87 24.64
C GLY A 162 4.28 -8.36 26.05
N GLY A 163 3.42 -7.39 26.28
CA GLY A 163 3.21 -6.82 27.61
C GLY A 163 1.87 -6.13 27.85
N LEU A 164 1.78 -5.47 29.00
CA LEU A 164 0.63 -4.69 29.43
C LEU A 164 0.47 -3.44 28.57
N ILE A 165 -0.74 -3.26 28.01
CA ILE A 165 -1.12 -2.05 27.27
C ILE A 165 -1.94 -1.09 28.14
N GLY A 166 -2.90 -1.61 28.90
CA GLY A 166 -3.81 -0.78 29.65
C GLY A 166 -4.89 -1.57 30.36
N ARG A 167 -6.00 -0.92 30.68
CA ARG A 167 -7.20 -1.53 31.26
C ARG A 167 -8.47 -0.93 30.69
N ILE A 168 -9.57 -1.67 30.79
CA ILE A 168 -10.90 -1.19 30.40
C ILE A 168 -11.37 -0.13 31.40
N THR A 169 -11.71 1.06 30.91
CA THR A 169 -12.19 2.19 31.73
C THR A 169 -13.63 2.57 31.44
N LYS A 170 -14.14 2.24 30.25
CA LYS A 170 -15.58 2.38 29.88
C LYS A 170 -15.98 1.18 29.04
N ILE A 171 -17.21 0.75 29.18
CA ILE A 171 -17.70 -0.44 28.48
C ILE A 171 -19.15 -0.24 28.02
N GLY A 172 -19.48 -0.75 26.85
CA GLY A 172 -20.81 -0.89 26.30
C GLY A 172 -21.11 -2.35 25.94
N PRO A 173 -22.27 -2.63 25.32
CA PRO A 173 -22.62 -4.01 24.98
C PRO A 173 -21.61 -4.71 24.08
N ASN A 174 -21.18 -4.04 22.99
CA ASN A 174 -20.31 -4.57 21.94
C ASN A 174 -19.03 -3.75 21.73
N TRP A 175 -18.66 -2.93 22.68
CA TRP A 175 -17.42 -2.15 22.63
C TRP A 175 -16.89 -1.86 24.03
N ALA A 176 -15.58 -1.63 24.13
CA ALA A 176 -14.98 -1.14 25.34
C ALA A 176 -13.87 -0.11 25.02
N ARG A 177 -13.71 0.87 25.95
CA ARG A 177 -12.60 1.83 25.89
C ARG A 177 -11.50 1.35 26.83
N VAL A 178 -10.32 1.23 26.28
CA VAL A 178 -9.10 0.91 27.00
C VAL A 178 -8.31 2.20 27.22
N THR A 179 -7.91 2.47 28.45
CA THR A 179 -6.95 3.53 28.76
C THR A 179 -5.57 2.94 28.89
N SER A 180 -4.64 3.50 28.17
CA SER A 180 -3.26 3.02 28.05
C SER A 180 -2.45 3.32 29.31
N ILE A 181 -1.43 2.49 29.63
CA ILE A 181 -0.49 2.76 30.74
C ILE A 181 0.45 3.93 30.46
N ILE A 182 0.62 4.32 29.19
CA ILE A 182 1.44 5.49 28.83
C ILE A 182 0.67 6.81 28.89
N SER A 183 -0.66 6.76 29.13
CA SER A 183 -1.49 7.95 29.32
C SER A 183 -1.08 8.70 30.58
N ASP A 184 -1.10 10.03 30.48
CA ASP A 184 -0.77 10.90 31.60
C ASP A 184 -1.70 10.65 32.80
N GLY A 185 -1.11 10.62 34.00
CA GLY A 185 -1.83 10.38 35.24
C GLY A 185 -2.22 8.93 35.52
N VAL A 186 -1.91 7.99 34.61
CA VAL A 186 -2.05 6.54 34.89
C VAL A 186 -0.84 6.05 35.70
N ASN A 187 -1.12 5.45 36.85
CA ASN A 187 -0.10 4.87 37.72
C ASN A 187 -0.30 3.35 37.82
N VAL A 188 0.79 2.61 37.68
CA VAL A 188 0.84 1.15 37.79
C VAL A 188 1.87 0.78 38.86
N SER A 189 1.48 -0.01 39.86
CA SER A 189 2.45 -0.57 40.79
C SER A 189 3.24 -1.68 40.09
N GLY A 190 4.54 -1.44 39.91
CA GLY A 190 5.47 -2.33 39.27
C GLY A 190 6.38 -3.06 40.30
N GLN A 191 7.01 -4.13 39.84
CA GLN A 191 8.00 -4.88 40.56
C GLN A 191 9.15 -5.28 39.65
N VAL A 192 10.37 -5.09 40.12
CA VAL A 192 11.58 -5.53 39.41
C VAL A 192 11.78 -7.02 39.66
N VAL A 193 11.79 -7.82 38.62
CA VAL A 193 11.81 -9.29 38.70
C VAL A 193 13.08 -9.82 39.37
N SER A 194 14.23 -9.16 39.21
CA SER A 194 15.52 -9.61 39.74
C SER A 194 15.73 -9.37 41.23
N SER A 195 15.05 -8.37 41.79
CA SER A 195 15.28 -7.94 43.19
C SER A 195 14.03 -7.91 44.05
N ASP A 196 12.85 -8.22 43.46
CA ASP A 196 11.52 -8.12 44.10
C ASP A 196 11.16 -6.69 44.58
N LEU A 197 11.99 -5.70 44.27
CA LEU A 197 11.76 -4.32 44.69
C LEU A 197 10.57 -3.72 43.94
N THR A 198 9.73 -2.98 44.64
CA THR A 198 8.55 -2.31 44.09
C THR A 198 8.86 -0.89 43.70
N LEU A 199 8.13 -0.42 42.67
CA LEU A 199 8.21 0.94 42.14
C LEU A 199 6.83 1.37 41.63
N ILE A 200 6.65 2.67 41.39
CA ILE A 200 5.46 3.18 40.73
C ILE A 200 5.85 3.59 39.31
N VAL A 201 5.17 2.99 38.33
CA VAL A 201 5.29 3.33 36.91
C VAL A 201 4.19 4.30 36.55
N SER A 202 4.53 5.42 35.92
CA SER A 202 3.60 6.46 35.50
C SER A 202 3.75 6.75 34.01
N GLY A 203 2.62 6.91 33.33
CA GLY A 203 2.58 7.51 31.99
C GLY A 203 3.07 8.97 32.03
N ASP A 204 3.74 9.40 30.97
CA ASP A 204 4.28 10.74 30.83
C ASP A 204 4.22 11.15 29.36
N LEU A 205 3.45 12.18 29.04
CA LEU A 205 3.25 12.65 27.68
C LEU A 205 4.56 13.07 26.98
N ASP A 206 5.51 13.62 27.73
CA ASP A 206 6.81 14.06 27.19
C ASP A 206 7.67 12.85 26.77
N LEU A 207 7.46 11.68 27.35
CA LEU A 207 8.17 10.45 27.08
C LEU A 207 7.45 9.52 26.10
N THR A 208 6.20 9.80 25.74
CA THR A 208 5.38 8.98 24.86
C THR A 208 6.02 8.80 23.48
N ALA A 209 6.58 9.86 22.91
CA ALA A 209 7.26 9.81 21.62
C ALA A 209 8.49 8.87 21.59
N THR A 210 9.11 8.62 22.75
CA THR A 210 10.23 7.69 22.92
C THR A 210 9.81 6.30 23.40
N ARG A 211 8.50 6.06 23.55
CA ARG A 211 7.93 4.79 24.10
C ARG A 211 8.47 4.47 25.48
N GLN A 212 8.64 5.48 26.30
CA GLN A 212 9.14 5.35 27.67
C GLN A 212 8.08 5.73 28.67
N LEU A 213 8.16 5.08 29.83
CA LEU A 213 7.40 5.38 31.03
C LEU A 213 8.35 5.92 32.08
N ARG A 214 7.84 6.78 32.95
CA ARG A 214 8.58 7.21 34.13
C ARG A 214 8.37 6.20 35.25
N PHE A 215 9.37 5.96 36.05
CA PHE A 215 9.18 5.30 37.32
C PHE A 215 9.73 6.14 38.47
N SER A 216 9.16 5.93 39.64
CA SER A 216 9.53 6.61 40.89
C SER A 216 9.38 5.66 42.08
N GLN A 217 9.81 6.14 43.26
CA GLN A 217 9.67 5.43 44.53
C GLN A 217 10.34 4.05 44.58
N LEU A 218 11.36 3.80 43.77
CA LEU A 218 12.16 2.60 43.87
C LEU A 218 13.07 2.70 45.11
N SER A 219 12.82 1.89 46.12
CA SER A 219 13.70 1.78 47.31
C SER A 219 14.81 0.77 47.04
N ASP A 220 15.95 1.25 46.57
CA ASP A 220 17.11 0.43 46.15
C ASP A 220 18.40 1.08 46.72
N PRO A 221 18.65 0.91 48.05
CA PRO A 221 19.81 1.52 48.69
C PRO A 221 21.14 0.90 48.26
N ASP A 222 21.12 -0.39 47.89
CA ASP A 222 22.31 -1.12 47.51
C ASP A 222 22.68 -1.02 46.03
N GLY A 223 21.80 -0.37 45.19
CA GLY A 223 22.05 -0.20 43.79
C GLY A 223 21.96 -1.46 42.94
N GLU A 224 21.12 -2.41 43.37
CA GLU A 224 20.97 -3.72 42.71
C GLU A 224 20.25 -3.66 41.37
N VAL A 225 19.38 -2.62 41.17
CA VAL A 225 18.61 -2.44 39.98
C VAL A 225 19.44 -1.78 38.92
N LEU A 226 19.72 -2.51 37.86
CA LEU A 226 20.54 -2.10 36.72
C LEU A 226 19.67 -1.81 35.47
N LYS A 227 20.24 -1.08 34.52
CA LYS A 227 19.68 -0.93 33.17
C LYS A 227 19.41 -2.31 32.54
N GLY A 228 18.24 -2.47 31.92
CA GLY A 228 17.78 -3.73 31.32
C GLY A 228 17.03 -4.66 32.28
N ALA A 229 16.91 -4.30 33.57
CA ALA A 229 16.12 -5.07 34.52
C ALA A 229 14.64 -5.12 34.09
N LYS A 230 14.03 -6.32 34.16
CA LYS A 230 12.65 -6.56 33.75
C LYS A 230 11.69 -6.08 34.83
N VAL A 231 10.68 -5.30 34.43
CA VAL A 231 9.64 -4.77 35.30
C VAL A 231 8.28 -5.35 34.91
N VAL A 232 7.59 -5.93 35.89
CA VAL A 232 6.25 -6.50 35.77
C VAL A 232 5.28 -5.80 36.72
N THR A 233 3.98 -6.00 36.54
CA THR A 233 2.98 -5.52 37.50
C THR A 233 3.15 -6.23 38.82
N SER A 234 3.06 -5.48 39.93
CA SER A 234 3.16 -5.97 41.28
C SER A 234 1.83 -6.60 41.73
N ASN A 235 1.92 -7.53 42.71
CA ASN A 235 0.77 -8.08 43.38
C ASN A 235 0.05 -7.09 44.32
N ILE A 236 0.69 -5.95 44.64
CA ILE A 236 0.12 -4.89 45.49
C ILE A 236 -0.87 -3.99 44.72
N SER A 237 -0.85 -4.03 43.39
CA SER A 237 -1.78 -3.22 42.57
C SER A 237 -3.24 -3.62 42.88
N ASP A 238 -4.11 -2.62 42.99
CA ASP A 238 -5.56 -2.80 43.15
C ASP A 238 -6.32 -3.06 41.82
N LYS A 239 -5.72 -2.69 40.70
CA LYS A 239 -6.36 -2.73 39.37
C LYS A 239 -5.66 -3.60 38.34
N TYR A 240 -4.42 -3.95 38.60
CA TYR A 240 -3.62 -4.73 37.66
C TYR A 240 -3.29 -6.09 38.23
N LEU A 241 -3.52 -7.13 37.43
CA LEU A 241 -3.12 -8.49 37.77
C LEU A 241 -1.59 -8.61 37.87
N PRO A 242 -1.04 -9.44 38.73
CA PRO A 242 0.40 -9.54 38.91
C PRO A 242 1.11 -10.19 37.72
N GLY A 243 2.39 -9.91 37.55
CA GLY A 243 3.27 -10.58 36.60
C GLY A 243 3.12 -10.17 35.15
N LEU A 244 2.30 -9.16 34.83
CA LEU A 244 2.19 -8.63 33.46
C LEU A 244 3.41 -7.77 33.15
N LEU A 245 4.10 -8.04 32.06
CA LEU A 245 5.30 -7.31 31.65
C LEU A 245 4.95 -5.87 31.30
N ILE A 246 5.63 -4.91 31.95
CA ILE A 246 5.53 -3.48 31.63
C ILE A 246 6.65 -3.09 30.65
N GLY A 247 7.88 -3.46 30.97
CA GLY A 247 9.04 -3.11 30.15
C GLY A 247 10.37 -3.39 30.82
N TYR A 248 11.37 -2.65 30.42
CA TYR A 248 12.75 -2.82 30.88
C TYR A 248 13.31 -1.47 31.33
N ILE A 249 14.02 -1.45 32.46
CA ILE A 249 14.68 -0.24 33.00
C ILE A 249 15.66 0.30 31.94
N ASP A 250 15.53 1.58 31.60
CA ASP A 250 16.46 2.27 30.70
C ASP A 250 17.43 3.17 31.43
N THR A 251 16.92 4.04 32.31
CA THR A 251 17.75 4.93 33.14
C THR A 251 17.36 4.80 34.61
N VAL A 252 18.35 4.96 35.49
CA VAL A 252 18.14 5.01 36.95
C VAL A 252 18.96 6.15 37.53
N THR A 253 18.33 7.00 38.30
CA THR A 253 18.95 8.14 38.98
C THR A 253 18.53 8.17 40.46
N ASN A 254 19.42 8.61 41.33
CA ASN A 254 19.07 8.82 42.73
C ASN A 254 18.24 10.08 42.86
N ASP A 255 17.17 10.03 43.65
CA ASP A 255 16.37 11.19 43.99
C ASP A 255 17.11 12.11 44.94
N ALA A 256 16.69 13.36 44.99
CA ALA A 256 17.31 14.39 45.86
C ALA A 256 17.28 14.04 47.36
N ASN A 257 16.40 13.13 47.76
CA ASN A 257 16.29 12.63 49.13
C ASN A 257 17.30 11.52 49.48
N ASN A 258 17.99 10.95 48.47
CA ASN A 258 18.90 9.80 48.55
C ASN A 258 18.29 8.54 49.21
N LEU A 259 16.97 8.45 49.31
CA LEU A 259 16.25 7.30 49.88
C LEU A 259 15.59 6.46 48.79
N THR A 260 15.23 7.10 47.69
CA THR A 260 14.58 6.44 46.55
C THR A 260 15.32 6.74 45.24
N ARG A 261 15.02 5.95 44.22
CA ARG A 261 15.52 6.12 42.87
C ARG A 261 14.36 6.29 41.91
N SER A 262 14.59 7.02 40.86
CA SER A 262 13.66 7.24 39.76
C SER A 262 14.36 7.08 38.41
N GLY A 263 13.59 7.05 37.33
CA GLY A 263 14.14 6.93 36.01
C GLY A 263 13.09 6.61 34.95
N THR A 264 13.55 5.96 33.88
CA THR A 264 12.69 5.61 32.74
C THR A 264 12.69 4.11 32.46
N ILE A 265 11.57 3.63 31.93
CA ILE A 265 11.35 2.24 31.48
C ILE A 265 11.02 2.29 30.01
N THR A 266 11.70 1.51 29.18
CA THR A 266 11.30 1.27 27.80
C THR A 266 10.15 0.24 27.79
N CYS A 267 9.03 0.60 27.18
CA CYS A 267 7.85 -0.26 27.09
C CYS A 267 8.17 -1.57 26.37
N ALA A 268 7.58 -2.68 26.82
CA ALA A 268 7.66 -3.96 26.13
C ALA A 268 6.78 -4.00 24.88
N SER A 269 5.70 -3.24 24.88
CA SER A 269 4.67 -3.23 23.84
C SER A 269 4.82 -2.05 22.91
N ASP A 270 4.44 -2.24 21.63
CA ASP A 270 4.36 -1.16 20.63
C ASP A 270 2.94 -0.57 20.62
N PHE A 271 2.80 0.67 21.07
CA PHE A 271 1.52 1.38 21.13
C PHE A 271 1.11 2.01 19.78
N ASP A 272 2.06 2.17 18.86
CA ASP A 272 1.80 2.81 17.55
C ASP A 272 0.96 1.88 16.65
N HIS A 273 1.27 0.59 16.66
CA HIS A 273 0.73 -0.42 15.74
C HIS A 273 -0.18 -1.43 16.45
N LEU A 274 -1.09 -0.95 17.33
CA LEU A 274 -2.08 -1.81 17.98
C LEU A 274 -3.24 -2.06 17.02
N GLU A 275 -3.38 -3.28 16.54
CA GLU A 275 -4.50 -3.75 15.72
C GLU A 275 -5.35 -4.76 16.46
N THR A 276 -4.71 -5.73 17.10
CA THR A 276 -5.39 -6.77 17.90
C THR A 276 -4.78 -6.84 19.28
N VAL A 277 -5.62 -7.08 20.28
CA VAL A 277 -5.24 -7.15 21.69
C VAL A 277 -5.88 -8.37 22.36
N LEU A 278 -5.31 -8.81 23.47
CA LEU A 278 -5.92 -9.79 24.36
C LEU A 278 -6.41 -9.10 25.63
N VAL A 279 -7.68 -9.28 25.94
CA VAL A 279 -8.27 -8.83 27.20
C VAL A 279 -8.26 -9.99 28.18
N ILE A 280 -7.62 -9.80 29.33
CA ILE A 280 -7.62 -10.77 30.42
C ILE A 280 -8.95 -10.66 31.16
N THR A 281 -9.74 -11.74 31.16
CA THR A 281 -11.08 -11.74 31.75
C THR A 281 -11.09 -12.04 33.25
N ASP A 282 -9.95 -12.48 33.77
CA ASP A 282 -9.77 -12.58 35.21
C ASP A 282 -9.67 -11.22 35.84
N MET A 283 -10.37 -11.02 36.94
CA MET A 283 -10.36 -9.75 37.68
C MET A 283 -9.48 -9.87 38.93
N LYS A 284 -8.84 -8.76 39.29
CA LYS A 284 -8.19 -8.69 40.60
C LYS A 284 -9.26 -8.75 41.68
N ILE A 285 -9.22 -9.78 42.49
CA ILE A 285 -10.09 -9.90 43.66
C ILE A 285 -9.53 -8.98 44.76
N ASN A 286 -10.29 -7.94 45.08
CA ASN A 286 -9.97 -7.10 46.23
C ASN A 286 -10.79 -7.60 47.41
N ASP A 287 -10.15 -8.35 48.32
CA ASP A 287 -10.78 -8.87 49.55
C ASP A 287 -11.09 -7.77 50.61
N TYR A 288 -11.47 -6.57 50.18
CA TYR A 288 -11.72 -5.41 51.03
C TYR A 288 -13.19 -4.93 51.02
N GLU A 289 -14.17 -5.83 50.76
CA GLU A 289 -15.57 -5.57 51.10
C GLU A 289 -15.99 -6.27 52.40
#